data_28408cb75787e057b160283be31e3026
#
_entry.id   28408cb75787e057b160283be31e3026
#
_cell.length_a   1.000
_cell.length_b   1.000
_cell.length_c   1.000
_cell.angle_alpha   90.00
_cell.angle_beta   90.00
_cell.angle_gamma   90.00
#
_symmetry.space_group_name_H-M   'P 1'
#
loop_
_entity.id
_entity.type
_entity.pdbx_description
1 polymer ?
#
loop_
_entity_poly.entity_id
_entity_poly.type
_entity_poly.pdbx_seq_one_letter_code
_entity_poly.pdbx_strand_id
1 'polypeptide(L)'
;MMGMESPSPESSGGPDSPSPDAPAGPDSPSPDSPSPDSPHRPDVIVIGGGLVGGALALALAADGAAVAVVEAAPAAAPAQPSFDARTLALTDNARRIFAGLGVWDDIAAHAEAILDIHISERGGCGMTHLSCADVGGDALGYVVPSRAVGQALHRRLREHPAVEFHCPATAENLRQGRAEVTVSVSTAADGSTASAAAAAESTVTLAAPLLALADGGRSKLGAQTVGRAAATAYRQCAIVCVVETDRAHRGRAFERFTAEGPLALLPHSARRYAVVWSSELKNADARMALSDDDFVDALQAAFGDRAGNFSRPTARARYPLEHGAAARPAGRRVVSIGNAAHRVHPVAGQGFNLGLRDAVALAAVVAQARRENRDLGCDAVLAQYAELRRRETARVGAFTDGLIRVFGNRAPAMRLVRNLGLAGLEFCPPAKRFLLRRTMGAAAMTELAALAGAR
;
A
#
# COMPACT_ATOMS: atom_id res chain seq x y z
N MET A 1 -59.96 55.47 55.29
CA MET A 1 -59.24 56.47 56.12
C MET A 1 -57.96 56.71 55.42
N MET A 2 -57.90 57.81 54.72
CA MET A 2 -56.99 58.95 55.01
C MET A 2 -55.51 58.54 54.81
N GLY A 3 -54.73 59.15 54.06
CA GLY A 3 -54.71 60.40 53.31
C GLY A 3 -53.41 60.49 52.60
N MET A 4 -53.34 60.96 51.39
CA MET A 4 -52.83 62.29 51.03
C MET A 4 -51.33 62.47 51.51
N GLU A 5 -50.31 62.81 50.69
CA GLU A 5 -50.24 63.92 49.74
C GLU A 5 -48.94 63.76 48.94
N SER A 6 -48.94 64.15 47.67
CA SER A 6 -47.81 64.66 46.93
C SER A 6 -47.39 66.05 47.39
N PRO A 7 -46.23 66.64 47.04
CA PRO A 7 -45.86 67.00 45.64
C PRO A 7 -44.37 67.05 45.29
N SER A 8 -44.11 67.13 44.00
CA SER A 8 -42.88 67.63 43.32
C SER A 8 -42.62 69.12 43.59
N PRO A 9 -41.50 69.82 43.25
CA PRO A 9 -40.98 69.88 41.88
C PRO A 9 -39.43 70.15 41.74
N GLU A 10 -38.97 69.99 40.43
CA GLU A 10 -37.96 70.81 39.68
C GLU A 10 -36.50 70.90 40.16
N SER A 11 -35.49 70.62 39.35
CA SER A 11 -34.91 71.51 38.34
C SER A 11 -33.69 70.87 37.59
N SER A 12 -33.75 70.91 36.30
CA SER A 12 -32.74 71.38 35.26
C SER A 12 -31.23 71.17 35.49
N GLY A 13 -30.59 70.54 34.53
CA GLY A 13 -29.15 70.57 34.30
C GLY A 13 -28.81 69.80 33.03
N GLY A 14 -28.42 70.55 32.00
CA GLY A 14 -28.23 70.07 30.62
C GLY A 14 -26.94 69.29 30.39
N PRO A 15 -26.64 68.92 29.13
CA PRO A 15 -25.79 67.80 28.77
C PRO A 15 -24.32 68.21 28.67
N ASP A 16 -23.44 67.36 29.21
CA ASP A 16 -22.01 67.34 28.87
C ASP A 16 -21.66 66.15 28.02
N SER A 17 -21.13 66.49 26.84
CA SER A 17 -20.57 65.52 25.88
C SER A 17 -19.25 64.93 26.42
N PRO A 18 -19.01 63.62 26.30
CA PRO A 18 -17.69 63.07 26.56
C PRO A 18 -16.78 63.18 25.33
N SER A 19 -15.55 63.64 25.57
CA SER A 19 -14.42 63.72 24.64
C SER A 19 -14.02 62.35 24.06
N PRO A 20 -13.53 62.30 22.79
CA PRO A 20 -12.93 61.11 22.24
C PRO A 20 -11.45 61.11 22.61
N ASP A 21 -10.97 60.09 23.29
CA ASP A 21 -9.61 59.55 23.29
C ASP A 21 -9.36 58.72 24.56
N ALA A 22 -9.69 57.40 24.46
CA ALA A 22 -9.05 56.37 25.28
C ALA A 22 -8.49 55.29 24.34
N PRO A 23 -7.19 54.91 24.50
CA PRO A 23 -6.60 53.89 23.64
C PRO A 23 -7.27 52.51 23.90
N ALA A 24 -7.61 51.82 22.80
CA ALA A 24 -8.10 50.46 22.84
C ALA A 24 -7.07 49.54 23.54
N GLY A 25 -7.51 48.84 24.57
CA GLY A 25 -6.75 47.80 25.24
C GLY A 25 -6.48 46.63 24.26
N PRO A 26 -5.45 45.79 24.54
CA PRO A 26 -5.07 44.71 23.65
C PRO A 26 -6.23 43.79 23.40
N ASP A 27 -6.46 43.46 22.10
CA ASP A 27 -7.47 42.56 21.58
C ASP A 27 -7.56 41.27 22.42
N SER A 28 -8.71 41.06 23.01
CA SER A 28 -9.09 39.75 23.53
C SER A 28 -9.14 38.79 22.35
N PRO A 29 -8.46 37.64 22.38
CA PRO A 29 -8.51 36.70 21.28
C PRO A 29 -9.96 36.21 21.09
N SER A 30 -10.42 36.24 19.84
CA SER A 30 -11.70 35.67 19.43
C SER A 30 -11.85 34.25 19.95
N PRO A 31 -13.05 33.81 20.43
CA PRO A 31 -13.25 32.50 21.04
C PRO A 31 -13.07 31.30 20.09
N ASP A 32 -12.80 31.53 18.80
CA ASP A 32 -12.64 30.49 17.77
C ASP A 32 -11.19 30.20 17.34
N SER A 33 -10.18 30.78 17.97
CA SER A 33 -8.80 30.38 17.70
C SER A 33 -8.47 29.11 18.49
N PRO A 34 -8.16 27.98 17.84
CA PRO A 34 -7.80 26.77 18.58
C PRO A 34 -6.54 27.03 19.40
N SER A 35 -6.59 26.65 20.69
CA SER A 35 -5.41 26.65 21.55
C SER A 35 -4.29 25.85 20.89
N PRO A 36 -3.00 26.26 20.99
CA PRO A 36 -1.86 25.51 20.45
C PRO A 36 -1.74 24.07 21.00
N ASP A 37 -2.40 23.76 22.10
CA ASP A 37 -2.50 22.43 22.72
C ASP A 37 -3.73 21.61 22.28
N SER A 38 -4.61 22.16 21.42
CA SER A 38 -5.76 21.37 20.92
C SER A 38 -5.26 20.33 19.93
N PRO A 39 -5.66 19.03 20.09
CA PRO A 39 -5.21 17.98 19.17
C PRO A 39 -5.71 18.26 17.75
N HIS A 40 -4.81 18.12 16.78
CA HIS A 40 -5.16 18.19 15.38
C HIS A 40 -6.14 17.06 15.04
N ARG A 41 -7.28 17.35 14.40
CA ARG A 41 -8.40 16.41 14.25
C ARG A 41 -8.71 16.10 12.77
N PRO A 42 -7.91 15.25 12.11
CA PRO A 42 -8.29 14.68 10.83
C PRO A 42 -9.44 13.65 10.99
N ASP A 43 -10.13 13.32 9.91
CA ASP A 43 -11.10 12.21 9.86
C ASP A 43 -10.41 10.85 10.03
N VAL A 44 -9.22 10.70 9.43
CA VAL A 44 -8.44 9.45 9.46
C VAL A 44 -6.95 9.75 9.63
N ILE A 45 -6.30 9.03 10.53
CA ILE A 45 -4.83 9.00 10.65
C ILE A 45 -4.32 7.75 9.91
N VAL A 46 -3.33 7.91 9.02
CA VAL A 46 -2.67 6.81 8.30
C VAL A 46 -1.22 6.70 8.77
N ILE A 47 -0.87 5.60 9.42
CA ILE A 47 0.50 5.31 9.85
C ILE A 47 1.22 4.51 8.76
N GLY A 48 2.21 5.11 8.12
CA GLY A 48 2.94 4.62 6.97
C GLY A 48 2.47 5.28 5.67
N GLY A 49 3.26 6.22 5.15
CA GLY A 49 3.05 6.89 3.86
C GLY A 49 3.67 6.15 2.67
N GLY A 50 3.90 4.84 2.81
CA GLY A 50 4.38 3.98 1.72
C GLY A 50 3.36 3.80 0.61
N LEU A 51 3.60 2.83 -0.29
CA LEU A 51 2.79 2.64 -1.51
C LEU A 51 1.30 2.39 -1.23
N VAL A 52 0.98 1.61 -0.19
CA VAL A 52 -0.41 1.27 0.17
C VAL A 52 -1.05 2.38 1.00
N GLY A 53 -0.33 2.92 2.01
CA GLY A 53 -0.85 3.99 2.85
C GLY A 53 -1.02 5.31 2.10
N GLY A 54 -0.07 5.63 1.20
CA GLY A 54 -0.21 6.79 0.32
C GLY A 54 -1.41 6.68 -0.63
N ALA A 55 -1.64 5.50 -1.20
CA ALA A 55 -2.83 5.24 -2.03
C ALA A 55 -4.13 5.35 -1.22
N LEU A 56 -4.15 4.84 0.03
CA LEU A 56 -5.29 4.99 0.93
C LEU A 56 -5.57 6.47 1.21
N ALA A 57 -4.55 7.22 1.58
CA ALA A 57 -4.71 8.63 1.93
C ALA A 57 -5.28 9.46 0.77
N LEU A 58 -4.78 9.24 -0.46
CA LEU A 58 -5.32 9.88 -1.65
C LEU A 58 -6.76 9.44 -1.95
N ALA A 59 -7.08 8.15 -1.77
CA ALA A 59 -8.44 7.65 -1.98
C ALA A 59 -9.44 8.26 -0.98
N LEU A 60 -9.05 8.39 0.29
CA LEU A 60 -9.86 9.04 1.32
C LEU A 60 -10.05 10.54 1.04
N ALA A 61 -8.97 11.22 0.69
CA ALA A 61 -8.97 12.64 0.38
C ALA A 61 -9.80 12.98 -0.87
N ALA A 62 -9.81 12.09 -1.88
CA ALA A 62 -10.64 12.24 -3.07
C ALA A 62 -12.15 12.21 -2.76
N ASP A 63 -12.57 11.52 -1.69
CA ASP A 63 -13.94 11.54 -1.17
C ASP A 63 -14.16 12.63 -0.10
N GLY A 64 -13.23 13.60 0.03
CA GLY A 64 -13.33 14.77 0.88
C GLY A 64 -13.03 14.53 2.37
N ALA A 65 -12.41 13.42 2.74
CA ALA A 65 -11.95 13.21 4.12
C ALA A 65 -10.67 14.00 4.40
N ALA A 66 -10.56 14.59 5.59
CA ALA A 66 -9.31 15.16 6.09
C ALA A 66 -8.41 14.03 6.59
N VAL A 67 -7.19 13.94 6.08
CA VAL A 67 -6.29 12.82 6.36
C VAL A 67 -4.95 13.30 6.87
N ALA A 68 -4.49 12.78 8.00
CA ALA A 68 -3.10 12.93 8.44
C ALA A 68 -2.31 11.67 8.12
N VAL A 69 -1.18 11.81 7.43
CA VAL A 69 -0.29 10.69 7.08
C VAL A 69 1.03 10.85 7.82
N VAL A 70 1.46 9.81 8.53
CA VAL A 70 2.73 9.79 9.27
C VAL A 70 3.67 8.77 8.64
N GLU A 71 4.79 9.23 8.05
CA GLU A 71 5.80 8.40 7.40
C GLU A 71 7.16 8.58 8.08
N ALA A 72 7.70 7.48 8.59
CA ALA A 72 8.94 7.52 9.36
C ALA A 72 10.20 7.67 8.50
N ALA A 73 10.19 7.12 7.29
CA ALA A 73 11.34 7.17 6.41
C ALA A 73 11.37 8.48 5.61
N PRO A 74 12.51 9.19 5.56
CA PRO A 74 12.65 10.37 4.70
C PRO A 74 12.36 10.04 3.24
N ALA A 75 11.67 10.92 2.53
CA ALA A 75 11.25 10.70 1.14
C ALA A 75 12.41 10.44 0.17
N ALA A 76 13.60 10.94 0.48
CA ALA A 76 14.80 10.78 -0.35
C ALA A 76 15.75 9.66 0.13
N ALA A 77 15.41 8.94 1.20
CA ALA A 77 16.30 7.93 1.77
C ALA A 77 16.44 6.72 0.82
N PRO A 78 17.66 6.30 0.47
CA PRO A 78 17.90 5.10 -0.35
C PRO A 78 17.32 3.82 0.27
N ALA A 79 17.21 3.79 1.58
CA ALA A 79 16.70 2.66 2.36
C ALA A 79 15.18 2.68 2.58
N GLN A 80 14.46 3.68 2.02
CA GLN A 80 12.99 3.70 2.15
C GLN A 80 12.38 2.53 1.37
N PRO A 81 11.52 1.72 2.01
CA PRO A 81 10.96 0.53 1.39
C PRO A 81 10.12 0.78 0.14
N SER A 82 9.55 2.00 0.01
CA SER A 82 8.78 2.41 -1.17
C SER A 82 9.67 2.88 -2.32
N PHE A 83 10.96 3.12 -2.07
CA PHE A 83 11.95 3.60 -3.05
C PHE A 83 13.09 2.61 -3.30
N ASP A 84 12.94 1.36 -2.88
CA ASP A 84 13.94 0.32 -3.08
C ASP A 84 14.07 -0.13 -4.56
N ALA A 85 15.02 -1.00 -4.83
CA ALA A 85 15.32 -1.49 -6.17
C ALA A 85 14.29 -2.50 -6.72
N ARG A 86 13.22 -2.80 -5.97
CA ARG A 86 12.20 -3.75 -6.44
C ARG A 86 11.39 -3.17 -7.58
N THR A 87 10.94 -4.07 -8.44
CA THR A 87 9.89 -3.80 -9.40
C THR A 87 8.56 -4.38 -8.92
N LEU A 88 7.49 -3.72 -9.26
CA LEU A 88 6.12 -4.15 -8.96
C LEU A 88 5.50 -4.69 -10.25
N ALA A 89 4.85 -5.84 -10.17
CA ALA A 89 3.94 -6.30 -11.20
C ALA A 89 2.53 -5.83 -10.85
N LEU A 90 2.10 -4.75 -11.48
CA LEU A 90 0.77 -4.17 -11.32
C LEU A 90 -0.21 -4.89 -12.24
N THR A 91 -1.37 -5.29 -11.72
CA THR A 91 -2.49 -5.72 -12.56
C THR A 91 -3.12 -4.51 -13.28
N ASP A 92 -3.91 -4.74 -14.35
CA ASP A 92 -4.66 -3.65 -14.98
C ASP A 92 -5.61 -2.95 -14.01
N ASN A 93 -6.17 -3.67 -13.05
CA ASN A 93 -6.96 -3.06 -11.97
C ASN A 93 -6.14 -2.10 -11.10
N ALA A 94 -4.89 -2.44 -10.77
CA ALA A 94 -4.00 -1.54 -10.04
C ALA A 94 -3.71 -0.27 -10.85
N ARG A 95 -3.50 -0.41 -12.16
CA ARG A 95 -3.36 0.74 -13.07
C ARG A 95 -4.59 1.65 -13.01
N ARG A 96 -5.80 1.07 -13.10
CA ARG A 96 -7.06 1.83 -13.02
C ARG A 96 -7.22 2.55 -11.69
N ILE A 97 -6.83 1.91 -10.58
CA ILE A 97 -6.83 2.56 -9.26
C ILE A 97 -5.90 3.78 -9.28
N PHE A 98 -4.66 3.63 -9.76
CA PHE A 98 -3.72 4.74 -9.84
C PHE A 98 -4.16 5.85 -10.80
N ALA A 99 -4.85 5.51 -11.89
CA ALA A 99 -5.47 6.49 -12.77
C ALA A 99 -6.58 7.28 -12.05
N GLY A 100 -7.43 6.59 -11.30
CA GLY A 100 -8.46 7.22 -10.47
C GLY A 100 -7.91 8.11 -9.35
N LEU A 101 -6.72 7.81 -8.84
CA LEU A 101 -6.00 8.64 -7.87
C LEU A 101 -5.22 9.81 -8.52
N GLY A 102 -5.20 9.90 -9.85
CA GLY A 102 -4.50 10.96 -10.60
C GLY A 102 -2.97 10.86 -10.53
N VAL A 103 -2.42 9.64 -10.35
CA VAL A 103 -0.96 9.41 -10.28
C VAL A 103 -0.43 8.52 -11.40
N TRP A 104 -1.33 7.96 -12.25
CA TRP A 104 -0.91 7.01 -13.27
C TRP A 104 -0.01 7.62 -14.35
N ASP A 105 -0.26 8.84 -14.80
CA ASP A 105 0.51 9.48 -15.86
C ASP A 105 1.99 9.62 -15.49
N ASP A 106 2.26 9.91 -14.22
CA ASP A 106 3.63 9.96 -13.70
C ASP A 106 4.29 8.57 -13.62
N ILE A 107 3.49 7.55 -13.35
CA ILE A 107 3.94 6.16 -13.26
C ILE A 107 4.15 5.57 -14.65
N ALA A 108 3.28 5.91 -15.61
CA ALA A 108 3.24 5.36 -16.95
C ALA A 108 4.55 5.56 -17.72
N ALA A 109 5.25 6.68 -17.50
CA ALA A 109 6.56 6.97 -18.12
C ALA A 109 7.64 5.92 -17.75
N HIS A 110 7.43 5.15 -16.67
CA HIS A 110 8.35 4.13 -16.15
C HIS A 110 7.76 2.72 -16.23
N ALA A 111 6.59 2.56 -16.83
CA ALA A 111 5.85 1.31 -16.87
C ALA A 111 6.17 0.53 -18.15
N GLU A 112 6.42 -0.77 -17.99
CA GLU A 112 6.56 -1.71 -19.11
C GLU A 112 5.35 -2.65 -19.12
N ALA A 113 4.65 -2.77 -20.27
CA ALA A 113 3.46 -3.58 -20.38
C ALA A 113 3.76 -5.08 -20.36
N ILE A 114 2.95 -5.85 -19.64
CA ILE A 114 2.90 -7.31 -19.70
C ILE A 114 1.79 -7.69 -20.68
N LEU A 115 2.17 -8.14 -21.87
CA LEU A 115 1.23 -8.56 -22.92
C LEU A 115 0.96 -10.06 -22.84
N ASP A 116 2.00 -10.85 -22.54
CA ASP A 116 1.96 -12.30 -22.43
C ASP A 116 2.65 -12.77 -21.14
N ILE A 117 2.15 -13.85 -20.56
CA ILE A 117 2.80 -14.58 -19.48
C ILE A 117 3.01 -16.02 -19.93
N HIS A 118 4.28 -16.44 -19.97
CA HIS A 118 4.66 -17.83 -20.22
C HIS A 118 4.90 -18.57 -18.91
N ILE A 119 4.07 -19.57 -18.61
CA ILE A 119 4.15 -20.38 -17.40
C ILE A 119 4.70 -21.76 -17.76
N SER A 120 5.75 -22.23 -17.06
CA SER A 120 6.37 -23.54 -17.31
C SER A 120 7.04 -24.09 -16.05
N GLU A 121 7.33 -25.40 -16.07
CA GLU A 121 8.15 -26.07 -15.06
C GLU A 121 9.52 -26.43 -15.60
N ARG A 122 10.59 -26.26 -14.80
CA ARG A 122 11.94 -26.69 -15.19
C ARG A 122 11.99 -28.22 -15.35
N GLY A 123 12.47 -28.66 -16.53
CA GLY A 123 12.52 -30.10 -16.87
C GLY A 123 11.17 -30.73 -17.15
N GLY A 124 10.08 -29.95 -17.17
CA GLY A 124 8.76 -30.38 -17.64
C GLY A 124 8.52 -30.03 -19.10
N CYS A 125 7.60 -30.74 -19.75
CA CYS A 125 7.12 -30.45 -21.11
C CYS A 125 5.85 -29.60 -21.12
N GLY A 126 5.10 -29.55 -20.00
CA GLY A 126 3.87 -28.76 -19.86
C GLY A 126 4.18 -27.28 -19.77
N MET A 127 3.46 -26.49 -20.54
CA MET A 127 3.52 -25.02 -20.51
C MET A 127 2.16 -24.43 -20.86
N THR A 128 1.93 -23.19 -20.46
CA THR A 128 0.77 -22.42 -20.90
C THR A 128 1.14 -20.97 -21.13
N HIS A 129 0.47 -20.35 -22.09
CA HIS A 129 0.57 -18.94 -22.41
C HIS A 129 -0.74 -18.25 -22.05
N LEU A 130 -0.64 -17.17 -21.30
CA LEU A 130 -1.75 -16.30 -20.98
C LEU A 130 -1.50 -14.99 -21.71
N SER A 131 -2.42 -14.56 -22.56
CA SER A 131 -2.29 -13.33 -23.36
C SER A 131 -3.36 -12.32 -22.98
N CYS A 132 -3.04 -11.02 -23.13
CA CYS A 132 -4.01 -9.95 -22.98
C CYS A 132 -5.19 -10.11 -23.97
N ALA A 133 -4.96 -10.70 -25.13
CA ALA A 133 -5.99 -11.02 -26.11
C ALA A 133 -7.03 -12.03 -25.57
N ASP A 134 -6.65 -12.94 -24.66
CA ASP A 134 -7.56 -13.90 -24.04
C ASP A 134 -8.70 -13.23 -23.26
N VAL A 135 -8.48 -11.98 -22.78
CA VAL A 135 -9.44 -11.20 -21.98
C VAL A 135 -9.90 -9.93 -22.69
N GLY A 136 -9.43 -9.66 -23.92
CA GLY A 136 -9.80 -8.50 -24.70
C GLY A 136 -9.26 -7.18 -24.13
N GLY A 137 -8.09 -7.22 -23.47
CA GLY A 137 -7.43 -6.05 -22.90
C GLY A 137 -6.14 -5.68 -23.64
N ASP A 138 -5.65 -4.46 -23.42
CA ASP A 138 -4.40 -3.96 -24.02
C ASP A 138 -3.16 -4.54 -23.34
N ALA A 139 -3.28 -4.91 -22.06
CA ALA A 139 -2.22 -5.54 -21.27
C ALA A 139 -2.82 -6.38 -20.14
N LEU A 140 -2.08 -7.40 -19.68
CA LEU A 140 -2.40 -8.15 -18.46
C LEU A 140 -2.03 -7.37 -17.20
N GLY A 141 -1.08 -6.45 -17.34
CA GLY A 141 -0.57 -5.61 -16.27
C GLY A 141 0.67 -4.84 -16.71
N TYR A 142 1.37 -4.28 -15.74
CA TYR A 142 2.52 -3.42 -15.97
C TYR A 142 3.61 -3.69 -14.95
N VAL A 143 4.85 -3.69 -15.40
CA VAL A 143 6.04 -3.74 -14.52
C VAL A 143 6.52 -2.33 -14.29
N VAL A 144 6.63 -1.93 -13.03
CA VAL A 144 6.99 -0.56 -12.65
C VAL A 144 8.03 -0.59 -11.52
N PRO A 145 9.08 0.23 -11.54
CA PRO A 145 9.96 0.41 -10.39
C PRO A 145 9.17 0.94 -9.18
N SER A 146 9.35 0.31 -8.01
CA SER A 146 8.61 0.72 -6.80
C SER A 146 8.86 2.18 -6.44
N ARG A 147 10.09 2.67 -6.72
CA ARG A 147 10.49 4.07 -6.56
C ARG A 147 9.62 5.03 -7.37
N ALA A 148 9.29 4.71 -8.63
CA ALA A 148 8.48 5.59 -9.47
C ALA A 148 7.06 5.76 -8.88
N VAL A 149 6.47 4.65 -8.42
CA VAL A 149 5.16 4.69 -7.74
C VAL A 149 5.22 5.50 -6.44
N GLY A 150 6.26 5.27 -5.61
CA GLY A 150 6.45 6.00 -4.36
C GLY A 150 6.61 7.50 -4.56
N GLN A 151 7.42 7.92 -5.54
CA GLN A 151 7.63 9.34 -5.87
C GLN A 151 6.34 10.01 -6.35
N ALA A 152 5.59 9.36 -7.24
CA ALA A 152 4.30 9.88 -7.73
C ALA A 152 3.29 10.07 -6.57
N LEU A 153 3.16 9.05 -5.69
CA LEU A 153 2.29 9.14 -4.53
C LEU A 153 2.71 10.26 -3.57
N HIS A 154 3.99 10.32 -3.19
CA HIS A 154 4.49 11.33 -2.26
C HIS A 154 4.37 12.76 -2.80
N ARG A 155 4.57 12.97 -4.11
CA ARG A 155 4.30 14.26 -4.73
C ARG A 155 2.84 14.64 -4.57
N ARG A 156 1.93 13.75 -4.95
CA ARG A 156 0.49 14.00 -4.90
C ARG A 156 -0.03 14.21 -3.47
N LEU A 157 0.51 13.48 -2.47
CA LEU A 157 0.16 13.68 -1.06
C LEU A 157 0.51 15.09 -0.57
N ARG A 158 1.69 15.63 -0.95
CA ARG A 158 2.12 16.98 -0.55
C ARG A 158 1.30 18.09 -1.21
N GLU A 159 0.79 17.82 -2.40
CA GLU A 159 -0.01 18.78 -3.18
C GLU A 159 -1.50 18.76 -2.81
N HIS A 160 -1.97 17.71 -2.12
CA HIS A 160 -3.40 17.54 -1.87
C HIS A 160 -3.85 18.32 -0.64
N PRO A 161 -4.79 19.29 -0.76
CA PRO A 161 -5.16 20.20 0.35
C PRO A 161 -5.80 19.51 1.55
N ALA A 162 -6.43 18.35 1.37
CA ALA A 162 -7.05 17.58 2.44
C ALA A 162 -6.08 16.58 3.11
N VAL A 163 -4.79 16.60 2.75
CA VAL A 163 -3.78 15.70 3.31
C VAL A 163 -2.73 16.48 4.08
N GLU A 164 -2.59 16.20 5.35
CA GLU A 164 -1.47 16.63 6.17
C GLU A 164 -0.39 15.54 6.18
N PHE A 165 0.74 15.79 5.53
CA PHE A 165 1.79 14.80 5.33
C PHE A 165 3.02 15.05 6.21
N HIS A 166 3.10 14.31 7.33
CA HIS A 166 4.23 14.32 8.26
C HIS A 166 5.30 13.32 7.79
N CYS A 167 6.39 13.80 7.20
CA CYS A 167 7.48 12.99 6.68
C CYS A 167 8.79 13.79 6.63
N PRO A 168 9.86 13.37 7.35
CA PRO A 168 9.93 12.19 8.21
C PRO A 168 9.28 12.42 9.58
N ALA A 169 8.46 11.47 10.06
CA ALA A 169 7.83 11.55 11.36
C ALA A 169 7.52 10.15 11.92
N THR A 170 7.65 9.99 13.23
CA THR A 170 7.42 8.72 13.93
C THR A 170 6.17 8.82 14.80
N ALA A 171 5.31 7.78 14.72
CA ALA A 171 4.10 7.68 15.52
C ALA A 171 4.32 6.76 16.74
N GLU A 172 3.97 7.25 17.93
CA GLU A 172 4.13 6.54 19.20
C GLU A 172 2.92 6.77 20.13
N ASN A 173 2.91 6.08 21.26
CA ASN A 173 1.93 6.33 22.33
C ASN A 173 0.46 6.28 21.87
N LEU A 174 0.11 5.29 21.04
CA LEU A 174 -1.24 5.12 20.57
C LEU A 174 -2.20 4.78 21.71
N ARG A 175 -3.29 5.52 21.84
CA ARG A 175 -4.36 5.30 22.82
C ARG A 175 -5.70 5.18 22.10
N GLN A 176 -6.47 4.16 22.45
CA GLN A 176 -7.78 3.89 21.86
C GLN A 176 -8.90 4.30 22.84
N GLY A 177 -9.51 5.45 22.59
CA GLY A 177 -10.68 5.94 23.33
C GLY A 177 -12.01 5.33 22.83
N ARG A 178 -13.11 5.80 23.38
CA ARG A 178 -14.48 5.42 22.92
C ARG A 178 -14.86 6.16 21.64
N ALA A 179 -14.56 7.46 21.55
CA ALA A 179 -14.95 8.32 20.45
C ALA A 179 -13.83 8.56 19.44
N GLU A 180 -12.57 8.45 19.86
CA GLU A 180 -11.40 8.74 19.03
C GLU A 180 -10.21 7.86 19.41
N VAL A 181 -9.23 7.81 18.53
CA VAL A 181 -7.89 7.28 18.76
C VAL A 181 -6.90 8.45 18.74
N THR A 182 -5.93 8.44 19.65
CA THR A 182 -4.88 9.46 19.72
C THR A 182 -3.50 8.83 19.54
N VAL A 183 -2.60 9.57 18.91
CA VAL A 183 -1.22 9.16 18.69
C VAL A 183 -0.29 10.36 18.80
N SER A 184 0.87 10.18 19.45
CA SER A 184 1.93 11.19 19.47
C SER A 184 2.78 11.06 18.21
N VAL A 185 3.02 12.16 17.52
CA VAL A 185 3.84 12.22 16.31
C VAL A 185 5.04 13.10 16.57
N SER A 186 6.23 12.51 16.50
CA SER A 186 7.51 13.21 16.63
C SER A 186 8.09 13.44 15.24
N THR A 187 8.34 14.69 14.89
CA THR A 187 9.03 15.06 13.66
C THR A 187 10.51 15.26 13.96
N ALA A 188 11.40 14.60 13.20
CA ALA A 188 12.81 14.94 13.21
C ALA A 188 12.99 16.31 12.56
N ALA A 189 13.74 17.19 13.19
CA ALA A 189 14.07 18.49 12.57
C ALA A 189 14.80 18.25 11.25
N ASP A 190 14.38 18.97 10.19
CA ASP A 190 15.03 18.93 8.88
C ASP A 190 16.51 19.26 9.03
N GLY A 191 17.37 18.29 8.71
CA GLY A 191 18.83 18.41 8.75
C GLY A 191 19.44 19.34 7.69
N SER A 192 18.75 20.38 7.23
CA SER A 192 19.24 21.37 6.29
C SER A 192 19.46 22.71 6.98
N THR A 193 20.44 22.85 7.77
CA THR A 193 21.33 24.01 8.05
C THR A 193 21.89 23.95 9.47
N ALA A 194 23.21 23.76 9.53
CA ALA A 194 24.14 24.17 10.56
C ALA A 194 23.65 24.34 12.02
N SER A 195 23.97 23.40 12.82
CA SER A 195 24.14 23.34 14.26
C SER A 195 23.37 22.16 14.90
N ALA A 196 24.09 21.08 15.11
CA ALA A 196 23.58 19.83 15.72
C ALA A 196 23.25 19.94 17.23
N ALA A 197 23.01 21.13 17.76
CA ALA A 197 22.85 21.36 19.21
C ALA A 197 21.47 21.88 19.63
N ALA A 198 20.50 22.13 18.75
CA ALA A 198 19.20 22.71 19.13
C ALA A 198 18.03 22.32 18.19
N ALA A 199 18.01 21.13 17.58
CA ALA A 199 16.84 20.65 16.89
C ALA A 199 15.85 20.10 17.94
N ALA A 200 14.98 20.98 18.45
CA ALA A 200 13.88 20.55 19.32
C ALA A 200 12.95 19.61 18.51
N GLU A 201 12.87 18.33 18.91
CA GLU A 201 11.86 17.41 18.42
C GLU A 201 10.48 18.03 18.74
N SER A 202 9.72 18.40 17.72
CA SER A 202 8.35 18.82 17.94
C SER A 202 7.46 17.59 18.01
N THR A 203 6.78 17.44 19.13
CA THR A 203 5.80 16.37 19.30
C THR A 203 4.40 16.96 19.20
N VAL A 204 3.61 16.46 18.25
CA VAL A 204 2.21 16.84 18.05
C VAL A 204 1.32 15.64 18.39
N THR A 205 0.21 15.88 19.06
CA THR A 205 -0.81 14.85 19.28
C THR A 205 -1.89 14.95 18.22
N LEU A 206 -2.03 13.89 17.43
CA LEU A 206 -3.13 13.72 16.48
C LEU A 206 -4.27 12.94 17.13
N ALA A 207 -5.52 13.34 16.88
CA ALA A 207 -6.71 12.63 17.32
C ALA A 207 -7.67 12.44 16.13
N ALA A 208 -8.21 11.23 15.95
CA ALA A 208 -9.14 10.93 14.86
C ALA A 208 -10.17 9.87 15.27
N PRO A 209 -11.34 9.82 14.61
CA PRO A 209 -12.28 8.72 14.75
C PRO A 209 -11.70 7.36 14.33
N LEU A 210 -10.79 7.34 13.34
CA LEU A 210 -10.20 6.13 12.75
C LEU A 210 -8.70 6.27 12.51
N LEU A 211 -7.95 5.20 12.79
CA LEU A 211 -6.53 5.08 12.46
C LEU A 211 -6.29 3.85 11.58
N ALA A 212 -5.59 4.04 10.46
CA ALA A 212 -5.18 2.97 9.55
C ALA A 212 -3.67 2.69 9.68
N LEU A 213 -3.32 1.44 9.96
CA LEU A 213 -1.94 0.95 9.99
C LEU A 213 -1.54 0.43 8.60
N ALA A 214 -0.65 1.13 7.94
CA ALA A 214 -0.09 0.82 6.62
C ALA A 214 1.44 0.73 6.62
N ASP A 215 2.05 0.55 7.78
CA ASP A 215 3.49 0.55 8.06
C ASP A 215 4.22 -0.74 7.66
N GLY A 216 3.54 -1.66 6.99
CA GLY A 216 4.08 -2.97 6.61
C GLY A 216 4.28 -3.92 7.81
N GLY A 217 3.69 -3.62 8.96
CA GLY A 217 3.83 -4.37 10.21
C GLY A 217 5.19 -4.16 10.89
N ARG A 218 5.81 -3.01 10.67
CA ARG A 218 7.13 -2.67 11.22
C ARG A 218 7.05 -1.96 12.56
N SER A 219 6.02 -1.15 12.79
CA SER A 219 5.85 -0.44 14.05
C SER A 219 5.39 -1.38 15.18
N LYS A 220 5.63 -0.95 16.41
CA LYS A 220 5.11 -1.62 17.60
C LYS A 220 3.60 -1.43 17.77
N LEU A 221 3.01 -0.43 17.10
CA LEU A 221 1.60 -0.06 17.22
C LEU A 221 0.66 -1.19 16.78
N GLY A 222 0.99 -1.87 15.67
CA GLY A 222 0.21 -3.01 15.19
C GLY A 222 0.14 -4.16 16.20
N ALA A 223 1.25 -4.47 16.88
CA ALA A 223 1.29 -5.52 17.88
C ALA A 223 0.40 -5.22 19.11
N GLN A 224 0.26 -3.94 19.45
CA GLN A 224 -0.54 -3.48 20.60
C GLN A 224 -2.05 -3.43 20.30
N THR A 225 -2.45 -3.29 19.03
CA THR A 225 -3.84 -3.00 18.66
C THR A 225 -4.55 -4.14 17.94
N VAL A 226 -3.97 -4.65 16.87
CA VAL A 226 -4.57 -5.70 16.02
C VAL A 226 -3.95 -7.08 16.25
N GLY A 227 -2.93 -7.15 17.10
CA GLY A 227 -2.17 -8.38 17.41
C GLY A 227 -1.24 -8.78 16.26
N ARG A 228 -0.10 -9.37 16.62
CA ARG A 228 0.79 -10.02 15.63
C ARG A 228 0.22 -11.38 15.28
N ALA A 229 -0.01 -11.60 14.00
CA ALA A 229 -0.12 -12.98 13.53
C ALA A 229 1.26 -13.65 13.58
N ALA A 230 1.26 -14.92 13.89
CA ALA A 230 2.47 -15.75 13.72
C ALA A 230 2.82 -15.73 12.23
N ALA A 231 3.86 -15.00 11.86
CA ALA A 231 4.41 -15.11 10.53
C ALA A 231 5.12 -16.45 10.39
N THR A 232 4.66 -17.31 9.49
CA THR A 232 5.36 -18.54 9.15
C THR A 232 6.38 -18.19 8.06
N ALA A 233 7.66 -18.32 8.39
CA ALA A 233 8.72 -18.17 7.40
C ALA A 233 8.73 -19.38 6.46
N TYR A 234 8.72 -19.14 5.16
CA TYR A 234 8.84 -20.22 4.15
C TYR A 234 10.23 -20.87 4.11
N ARG A 235 11.19 -20.43 4.92
CA ARG A 235 12.62 -20.80 4.83
C ARG A 235 13.21 -20.52 3.43
N GLN A 236 12.63 -19.57 2.74
CA GLN A 236 12.98 -19.09 1.41
C GLN A 236 13.16 -17.58 1.43
N CYS A 237 13.90 -17.07 0.46
CA CYS A 237 13.95 -15.66 0.13
C CYS A 237 13.79 -15.46 -1.37
N ALA A 238 13.44 -14.24 -1.78
CA ALA A 238 13.53 -13.79 -3.16
C ALA A 238 14.85 -13.04 -3.38
N ILE A 239 15.64 -13.48 -4.35
CA ILE A 239 16.77 -12.71 -4.89
C ILE A 239 16.22 -11.89 -6.04
N VAL A 240 16.40 -10.58 -6.01
CA VAL A 240 15.92 -9.67 -7.04
C VAL A 240 17.09 -8.90 -7.66
N CYS A 241 17.06 -8.74 -8.96
CA CYS A 241 17.98 -7.92 -9.76
C CYS A 241 17.34 -7.61 -11.11
N VAL A 242 18.03 -6.86 -11.96
CA VAL A 242 17.70 -6.70 -13.37
C VAL A 242 18.85 -7.27 -14.20
N VAL A 243 18.53 -8.02 -15.26
CA VAL A 243 19.50 -8.57 -16.19
C VAL A 243 19.21 -8.09 -17.61
N GLU A 244 20.25 -8.01 -18.44
CA GLU A 244 20.11 -7.79 -19.88
C GLU A 244 19.98 -9.13 -20.61
N THR A 245 19.33 -9.12 -21.78
CA THR A 245 19.25 -10.27 -22.69
C THR A 245 19.63 -9.88 -24.12
N ASP A 246 20.07 -10.85 -24.90
CA ASP A 246 20.32 -10.69 -26.33
C ASP A 246 19.07 -10.54 -27.18
N ARG A 247 17.87 -10.80 -26.59
CA ARG A 247 16.55 -10.75 -27.24
C ARG A 247 15.65 -9.70 -26.60
N ALA A 248 14.84 -9.03 -27.42
CA ALA A 248 13.78 -8.15 -26.92
C ALA A 248 12.66 -8.97 -26.27
N HIS A 249 12.18 -8.53 -25.10
CA HIS A 249 11.12 -9.23 -24.35
C HIS A 249 9.73 -9.13 -24.99
N ARG A 250 9.45 -8.10 -25.82
CA ARG A 250 8.17 -7.88 -26.51
C ARG A 250 6.96 -7.96 -25.58
N GLY A 251 7.08 -7.44 -24.35
CA GLY A 251 6.03 -7.50 -23.34
C GLY A 251 5.80 -8.88 -22.70
N ARG A 252 6.68 -9.85 -22.92
CA ARG A 252 6.51 -11.21 -22.38
C ARG A 252 7.14 -11.36 -21.00
N ALA A 253 6.32 -11.72 -20.02
CA ALA A 253 6.77 -12.19 -18.71
C ALA A 253 6.91 -13.72 -18.71
N PHE A 254 7.71 -14.23 -17.80
CA PHE A 254 7.87 -15.67 -17.57
C PHE A 254 7.68 -15.98 -16.09
N GLU A 255 6.95 -17.05 -15.81
CA GLU A 255 6.88 -17.68 -14.51
C GLU A 255 7.36 -19.13 -14.65
N ARG A 256 8.59 -19.39 -14.19
CA ARG A 256 9.18 -20.72 -14.30
C ARG A 256 9.30 -21.36 -12.93
N PHE A 257 8.59 -22.43 -12.72
CA PHE A 257 8.68 -23.17 -11.48
C PHE A 257 9.91 -24.07 -11.47
N THR A 258 10.75 -23.90 -10.45
CA THR A 258 11.94 -24.72 -10.18
C THR A 258 11.75 -25.57 -8.94
N ALA A 259 12.69 -26.46 -8.64
CA ALA A 259 12.65 -27.29 -7.44
C ALA A 259 12.73 -26.49 -6.13
N GLU A 260 13.24 -25.25 -6.18
CA GLU A 260 13.36 -24.35 -5.02
C GLU A 260 12.24 -23.32 -4.92
N GLY A 261 11.41 -23.22 -5.94
CA GLY A 261 10.32 -22.26 -6.02
C GLY A 261 10.25 -21.56 -7.38
N PRO A 262 9.37 -20.55 -7.51
CA PRO A 262 9.21 -19.80 -8.75
C PRO A 262 10.42 -18.92 -9.06
N LEU A 263 10.73 -18.82 -10.36
CA LEU A 263 11.67 -17.89 -10.96
C LEU A 263 10.90 -17.07 -12.00
N ALA A 264 10.62 -15.82 -11.66
CA ALA A 264 9.93 -14.88 -12.52
C ALA A 264 10.91 -13.97 -13.27
N LEU A 265 10.64 -13.78 -14.56
CA LEU A 265 11.24 -12.72 -15.38
C LEU A 265 10.14 -11.78 -15.83
N LEU A 266 10.25 -10.52 -15.45
CA LEU A 266 9.26 -9.49 -15.76
C LEU A 266 9.86 -8.49 -16.76
N PRO A 267 9.18 -8.12 -17.86
CA PRO A 267 9.67 -7.14 -18.82
C PRO A 267 9.98 -5.82 -18.09
N HIS A 268 11.18 -5.28 -18.27
CA HIS A 268 11.61 -4.09 -17.55
C HIS A 268 11.86 -2.91 -18.50
N SER A 269 12.71 -3.07 -19.48
CA SER A 269 12.96 -2.08 -20.52
C SER A 269 13.64 -2.76 -21.71
N ALA A 270 13.17 -2.50 -22.91
CA ALA A 270 13.71 -3.00 -24.19
C ALA A 270 14.20 -4.47 -24.17
N ARG A 271 15.40 -4.69 -23.67
CA ARG A 271 16.09 -5.99 -23.58
C ARG A 271 16.46 -6.36 -22.15
N ARG A 272 15.73 -5.87 -21.15
CA ARG A 272 16.00 -6.16 -19.74
C ARG A 272 14.82 -6.86 -19.10
N TYR A 273 15.14 -7.74 -18.18
CA TYR A 273 14.17 -8.37 -17.29
C TYR A 273 14.47 -8.07 -15.83
N ALA A 274 13.44 -7.71 -15.09
CA ALA A 274 13.50 -7.80 -13.64
C ALA A 274 13.34 -9.26 -13.25
N VAL A 275 14.28 -9.75 -12.45
CA VAL A 275 14.36 -11.12 -11.96
C VAL A 275 13.80 -11.17 -10.54
N VAL A 276 12.93 -12.15 -10.29
CA VAL A 276 12.50 -12.52 -8.93
C VAL A 276 12.75 -14.02 -8.78
N TRP A 277 13.87 -14.38 -8.16
CA TRP A 277 14.28 -15.76 -8.00
C TRP A 277 14.06 -16.26 -6.57
N SER A 278 13.05 -17.09 -6.37
CA SER A 278 12.83 -17.75 -5.09
C SER A 278 13.93 -18.80 -4.85
N SER A 279 14.56 -18.72 -3.69
CA SER A 279 15.68 -19.58 -3.28
C SER A 279 15.49 -20.05 -1.85
N GLU A 280 15.85 -21.31 -1.56
CA GLU A 280 15.97 -21.78 -0.17
C GLU A 280 17.08 -20.98 0.54
N LEU A 281 16.89 -20.62 1.81
CA LEU A 281 17.83 -19.76 2.56
C LEU A 281 19.27 -20.28 2.51
N LYS A 282 19.45 -21.61 2.62
CA LYS A 282 20.78 -22.24 2.57
C LYS A 282 21.55 -21.99 1.25
N ASN A 283 20.82 -21.81 0.14
CA ASN A 283 21.40 -21.60 -1.20
C ASN A 283 21.49 -20.11 -1.55
N ALA A 284 20.71 -19.27 -0.86
CA ALA A 284 20.62 -17.86 -1.15
C ALA A 284 21.93 -17.11 -0.86
N ASP A 285 22.57 -17.43 0.28
CA ASP A 285 23.84 -16.78 0.67
C ASP A 285 24.94 -17.11 -0.35
N ALA A 286 25.02 -18.37 -0.79
CA ALA A 286 25.96 -18.79 -1.83
C ALA A 286 25.70 -18.04 -3.16
N ARG A 287 24.42 -17.90 -3.58
CA ARG A 287 24.07 -17.15 -4.81
C ARG A 287 24.35 -15.66 -4.71
N MET A 288 24.15 -15.07 -3.54
CA MET A 288 24.48 -13.65 -3.31
C MET A 288 25.99 -13.38 -3.37
N ALA A 289 26.81 -14.38 -3.02
CA ALA A 289 28.27 -14.28 -3.00
C ALA A 289 28.93 -14.58 -4.36
N LEU A 290 28.18 -15.08 -5.36
CA LEU A 290 28.72 -15.34 -6.71
C LEU A 290 29.23 -14.05 -7.35
N SER A 291 30.22 -14.18 -8.24
CA SER A 291 30.55 -13.12 -9.20
C SER A 291 29.34 -12.80 -10.08
N ASP A 292 29.39 -11.72 -10.83
CA ASP A 292 28.29 -11.39 -11.76
C ASP A 292 28.20 -12.41 -12.90
N ASP A 293 29.32 -12.89 -13.42
CA ASP A 293 29.34 -13.90 -14.48
C ASP A 293 28.83 -15.26 -13.96
N ASP A 294 29.31 -15.73 -12.80
CA ASP A 294 28.84 -16.99 -12.21
C ASP A 294 27.34 -16.91 -11.82
N PHE A 295 26.86 -15.74 -11.41
CA PHE A 295 25.44 -15.54 -11.14
C PHE A 295 24.60 -15.63 -12.40
N VAL A 296 25.07 -15.03 -13.51
CA VAL A 296 24.41 -15.10 -14.81
C VAL A 296 24.36 -16.55 -15.30
N ASP A 297 25.44 -17.29 -15.19
CA ASP A 297 25.50 -18.71 -15.55
C ASP A 297 24.54 -19.55 -14.70
N ALA A 298 24.49 -19.32 -13.40
CA ALA A 298 23.55 -19.99 -12.50
C ALA A 298 22.09 -19.66 -12.84
N LEU A 299 21.80 -18.39 -13.17
CA LEU A 299 20.47 -17.94 -13.59
C LEU A 299 20.09 -18.58 -14.94
N GLN A 300 20.99 -18.57 -15.92
CA GLN A 300 20.80 -19.21 -17.24
C GLN A 300 20.52 -20.70 -17.09
N ALA A 301 21.32 -21.38 -16.27
CA ALA A 301 21.12 -22.81 -15.99
C ALA A 301 19.77 -23.08 -15.30
N ALA A 302 19.31 -22.20 -14.41
CA ALA A 302 18.02 -22.33 -13.74
C ALA A 302 16.84 -22.03 -14.66
N PHE A 303 16.97 -21.03 -15.53
CA PHE A 303 15.89 -20.55 -16.40
C PHE A 303 15.88 -21.28 -17.76
N GLY A 304 17.02 -21.49 -18.40
CA GLY A 304 17.15 -21.97 -19.79
C GLY A 304 17.12 -20.83 -20.80
N ASP A 305 17.05 -21.14 -22.11
CA ASP A 305 17.36 -20.20 -23.19
C ASP A 305 16.13 -19.48 -23.78
N ARG A 306 14.95 -19.64 -23.20
CA ARG A 306 13.70 -19.12 -23.77
C ARG A 306 13.62 -17.60 -23.83
N ALA A 307 14.26 -16.91 -22.87
CA ALA A 307 14.34 -15.45 -22.84
C ALA A 307 15.57 -14.89 -23.57
N GLY A 308 16.41 -15.76 -24.14
CA GLY A 308 17.73 -15.42 -24.69
C GLY A 308 18.85 -15.65 -23.68
N ASN A 309 20.06 -15.16 -24.01
CA ASN A 309 21.22 -15.26 -23.14
C ASN A 309 21.28 -14.06 -22.20
N PHE A 310 21.44 -14.31 -20.90
CA PHE A 310 21.52 -13.27 -19.88
C PHE A 310 22.93 -12.67 -19.80
N SER A 311 22.99 -11.41 -19.40
CA SER A 311 24.22 -10.67 -19.14
C SER A 311 23.97 -9.50 -18.18
N ARG A 312 25.02 -8.88 -17.67
CA ARG A 312 25.02 -7.61 -16.92
C ARG A 312 23.96 -7.53 -15.83
N PRO A 313 24.06 -8.33 -14.77
CA PRO A 313 23.14 -8.22 -13.65
C PRO A 313 23.39 -6.89 -12.92
N THR A 314 22.32 -6.24 -12.45
CA THR A 314 22.45 -5.14 -11.49
C THR A 314 22.78 -5.68 -10.10
N ALA A 315 23.05 -4.78 -9.15
CA ALA A 315 23.20 -5.16 -7.74
C ALA A 315 22.02 -6.04 -7.30
N ARG A 316 22.37 -7.15 -6.68
CA ARG A 316 21.40 -8.14 -6.19
C ARG A 316 20.90 -7.72 -4.81
N ALA A 317 19.60 -7.84 -4.57
CA ALA A 317 19.00 -7.65 -3.25
C ALA A 317 18.25 -8.92 -2.83
N ARG A 318 18.20 -9.18 -1.52
CA ARG A 318 17.53 -10.34 -0.93
C ARG A 318 16.41 -9.91 -0.02
N TYR A 319 15.24 -10.54 -0.19
CA TYR A 319 14.05 -10.29 0.63
C TYR A 319 13.53 -11.60 1.22
N PRO A 320 13.34 -11.69 2.56
CA PRO A 320 12.77 -12.89 3.17
C PRO A 320 11.33 -13.09 2.72
N LEU A 321 10.93 -14.35 2.51
CA LEU A 321 9.56 -14.73 2.16
C LEU A 321 8.82 -15.21 3.39
N GLU A 322 7.76 -14.50 3.73
CA GLU A 322 6.93 -14.77 4.90
C GLU A 322 5.47 -14.91 4.48
N HIS A 323 4.76 -15.78 5.16
CA HIS A 323 3.31 -15.87 5.10
C HIS A 323 2.73 -15.53 6.46
N GLY A 324 1.68 -14.75 6.48
CA GLY A 324 1.02 -14.39 7.73
C GLY A 324 -0.12 -13.42 7.49
N ALA A 325 -1.03 -13.39 8.45
CA ALA A 325 -2.09 -12.40 8.49
C ALA A 325 -2.16 -11.81 9.89
N ALA A 326 -2.58 -10.57 10.05
CA ALA A 326 -2.89 -10.01 11.35
C ALA A 326 -3.93 -10.89 12.05
N ALA A 327 -3.80 -11.07 13.36
CA ALA A 327 -4.74 -11.88 14.14
C ALA A 327 -6.17 -11.34 14.00
N ARG A 328 -6.27 -10.01 13.90
CA ARG A 328 -7.51 -9.30 13.58
C ARG A 328 -7.17 -8.17 12.60
N PRO A 329 -7.80 -8.09 11.42
CA PRO A 329 -7.55 -6.98 10.49
C PRO A 329 -8.06 -5.63 11.01
N ALA A 330 -8.98 -5.64 11.99
CA ALA A 330 -9.51 -4.46 12.63
C ALA A 330 -9.65 -4.67 14.15
N GLY A 331 -9.38 -3.63 14.90
CA GLY A 331 -9.59 -3.51 16.33
C GLY A 331 -10.39 -2.25 16.64
N ARG A 332 -10.52 -1.90 17.91
CA ARG A 332 -11.24 -0.67 18.30
C ARG A 332 -10.63 0.56 17.60
N ARG A 333 -11.35 1.19 16.66
CA ARG A 333 -10.92 2.38 15.90
C ARG A 333 -9.61 2.26 15.15
N VAL A 334 -9.06 1.05 15.01
CA VAL A 334 -7.81 0.79 14.32
C VAL A 334 -8.01 -0.31 13.29
N VAL A 335 -7.52 -0.09 12.10
CA VAL A 335 -7.55 -1.05 11.00
C VAL A 335 -6.16 -1.23 10.41
N SER A 336 -5.77 -2.44 10.03
CA SER A 336 -4.53 -2.71 9.30
C SER A 336 -4.80 -3.02 7.84
N ILE A 337 -3.90 -2.56 6.97
CA ILE A 337 -3.97 -2.76 5.52
C ILE A 337 -2.61 -3.17 4.94
N GLY A 338 -2.62 -3.78 3.77
CA GLY A 338 -1.41 -4.23 3.09
C GLY A 338 -0.59 -5.21 3.93
N ASN A 339 0.73 -5.07 3.92
CA ASN A 339 1.62 -5.98 4.66
C ASN A 339 1.47 -5.91 6.19
N ALA A 340 0.82 -4.89 6.72
CA ALA A 340 0.43 -4.84 8.14
C ALA A 340 -0.73 -5.79 8.44
N ALA A 341 -1.64 -5.99 7.48
CA ALA A 341 -2.78 -6.90 7.60
C ALA A 341 -2.46 -8.33 7.15
N HIS A 342 -1.70 -8.50 6.06
CA HIS A 342 -1.44 -9.80 5.46
C HIS A 342 -0.13 -9.79 4.67
N ARG A 343 0.61 -10.89 4.76
CA ARG A 343 1.81 -11.16 3.96
C ARG A 343 1.55 -12.40 3.13
N VAL A 344 1.69 -12.30 1.84
CA VAL A 344 1.51 -13.42 0.90
C VAL A 344 2.79 -13.64 0.12
N HIS A 345 3.00 -14.87 -0.33
CA HIS A 345 4.14 -15.18 -1.18
C HIS A 345 4.10 -14.36 -2.47
N PRO A 346 5.25 -13.84 -2.96
CA PRO A 346 5.32 -12.97 -4.14
C PRO A 346 4.99 -13.65 -5.46
N VAL A 347 4.70 -14.95 -5.46
CA VAL A 347 4.28 -15.69 -6.67
C VAL A 347 3.11 -14.96 -7.35
N ALA A 348 3.22 -14.79 -8.65
CA ALA A 348 2.28 -14.03 -9.47
C ALA A 348 2.06 -12.56 -9.05
N GLY A 349 2.98 -11.94 -8.29
CA GLY A 349 2.97 -10.51 -7.94
C GLY A 349 1.75 -10.04 -7.14
N GLN A 350 1.08 -10.91 -6.37
CA GLN A 350 -0.22 -10.61 -5.76
C GLN A 350 -0.16 -9.72 -4.52
N GLY A 351 0.96 -9.69 -3.78
CA GLY A 351 1.02 -9.04 -2.46
C GLY A 351 0.68 -7.55 -2.50
N PHE A 352 1.34 -6.78 -3.35
CA PHE A 352 1.07 -5.35 -3.49
C PHE A 352 -0.33 -5.06 -4.03
N ASN A 353 -0.75 -5.79 -5.08
CA ASN A 353 -2.09 -5.63 -5.67
C ASN A 353 -3.21 -5.89 -4.64
N LEU A 354 -3.01 -6.85 -3.73
CA LEU A 354 -3.95 -7.13 -2.64
C LEU A 354 -4.01 -5.95 -1.66
N GLY A 355 -2.86 -5.40 -1.25
CA GLY A 355 -2.79 -4.22 -0.37
C GLY A 355 -3.39 -2.96 -0.98
N LEU A 356 -3.23 -2.76 -2.28
CA LEU A 356 -3.85 -1.63 -2.98
C LEU A 356 -5.39 -1.75 -2.98
N ARG A 357 -5.91 -2.97 -3.13
CA ARG A 357 -7.35 -3.24 -3.00
C ARG A 357 -7.86 -3.07 -1.56
N ASP A 358 -7.02 -3.32 -0.52
CA ASP A 358 -7.37 -2.97 0.85
C ASP A 358 -7.59 -1.47 0.99
N ALA A 359 -6.68 -0.66 0.43
CA ALA A 359 -6.76 0.80 0.49
C ALA A 359 -8.07 1.32 -0.12
N VAL A 360 -8.42 0.86 -1.32
CA VAL A 360 -9.65 1.30 -2.00
C VAL A 360 -10.90 0.78 -1.28
N ALA A 361 -10.88 -0.45 -0.75
CA ALA A 361 -11.99 -1.00 0.01
C ALA A 361 -12.25 -0.22 1.30
N LEU A 362 -11.20 0.14 2.03
CA LEU A 362 -11.32 0.94 3.24
C LEU A 362 -11.85 2.34 2.92
N ALA A 363 -11.30 2.98 1.88
CA ALA A 363 -11.77 4.28 1.44
C ALA A 363 -13.27 4.27 1.06
N ALA A 364 -13.73 3.26 0.32
CA ALA A 364 -15.13 3.10 -0.05
C ALA A 364 -16.05 2.94 1.18
N VAL A 365 -15.65 2.14 2.17
CA VAL A 365 -16.41 1.94 3.41
C VAL A 365 -16.45 3.23 4.24
N VAL A 366 -15.34 3.95 4.34
CA VAL A 366 -15.27 5.24 5.04
C VAL A 366 -16.14 6.28 4.33
N ALA A 367 -16.06 6.38 3.02
CA ALA A 367 -16.89 7.31 2.23
C ALA A 367 -18.39 7.01 2.42
N GLN A 368 -18.79 5.74 2.43
CA GLN A 368 -20.16 5.36 2.74
C GLN A 368 -20.56 5.77 4.14
N ALA A 369 -19.72 5.49 5.17
CA ALA A 369 -20.01 5.85 6.55
C ALA A 369 -20.17 7.38 6.74
N ARG A 370 -19.31 8.18 6.03
CA ARG A 370 -19.43 9.66 6.03
C ARG A 370 -20.74 10.13 5.43
N ARG A 371 -21.15 9.58 4.28
CA ARG A 371 -22.46 9.94 3.67
C ARG A 371 -23.64 9.61 4.58
N GLU A 372 -23.53 8.55 5.37
CA GLU A 372 -24.56 8.10 6.32
C GLU A 372 -24.40 8.74 7.71
N ASN A 373 -23.47 9.70 7.88
CA ASN A 373 -23.13 10.34 9.16
C ASN A 373 -22.86 9.33 10.30
N ARG A 374 -22.23 8.19 9.96
CA ARG A 374 -21.81 7.18 10.95
C ARG A 374 -20.41 7.47 11.48
N ASP A 375 -20.17 7.08 12.72
CA ASP A 375 -18.83 7.09 13.32
C ASP A 375 -17.87 6.16 12.55
N LEU A 376 -16.81 6.73 11.97
CA LEU A 376 -15.86 6.03 11.09
C LEU A 376 -15.13 4.89 11.80
N GLY A 377 -14.90 5.02 13.09
CA GLY A 377 -14.18 4.03 13.90
C GLY A 377 -15.08 3.05 14.65
N CYS A 378 -16.42 3.07 14.43
CA CYS A 378 -17.31 2.15 15.12
C CYS A 378 -17.16 0.71 14.60
N ASP A 379 -17.49 -0.25 15.46
CA ASP A 379 -17.34 -1.68 15.17
C ASP A 379 -18.10 -2.12 13.90
N ALA A 380 -19.25 -1.50 13.61
CA ALA A 380 -20.05 -1.84 12.43
C ALA A 380 -19.33 -1.46 11.12
N VAL A 381 -18.69 -0.30 11.05
CA VAL A 381 -17.91 0.15 9.90
C VAL A 381 -16.67 -0.73 9.71
N LEU A 382 -15.97 -1.03 10.80
CA LEU A 382 -14.80 -1.88 10.77
C LEU A 382 -15.12 -3.33 10.41
N ALA A 383 -16.26 -3.86 10.88
CA ALA A 383 -16.74 -5.19 10.52
C ALA A 383 -17.12 -5.29 9.03
N GLN A 384 -17.71 -4.24 8.46
CA GLN A 384 -18.02 -4.16 7.02
C GLN A 384 -16.74 -4.26 6.19
N TYR A 385 -15.70 -3.48 6.53
CA TYR A 385 -14.40 -3.59 5.88
C TYR A 385 -13.79 -4.99 6.03
N ALA A 386 -13.75 -5.52 7.26
CA ALA A 386 -13.16 -6.83 7.54
C ALA A 386 -13.84 -7.95 6.73
N GLU A 387 -15.17 -7.93 6.59
CA GLU A 387 -15.89 -8.95 5.81
C GLU A 387 -15.62 -8.85 4.31
N LEU A 388 -15.57 -7.63 3.74
CA LEU A 388 -15.18 -7.41 2.35
C LEU A 388 -13.81 -8.01 2.05
N ARG A 389 -12.84 -7.80 2.95
CA ARG A 389 -11.47 -8.24 2.74
C ARG A 389 -11.25 -9.71 3.04
N ARG A 390 -11.98 -10.27 4.02
CA ARG A 390 -11.82 -11.66 4.47
C ARG A 390 -11.90 -12.67 3.32
N ARG A 391 -12.91 -12.54 2.46
CA ARG A 391 -13.13 -13.45 1.34
C ARG A 391 -12.02 -13.36 0.30
N GLU A 392 -11.59 -12.14 -0.02
CA GLU A 392 -10.56 -11.93 -1.03
C GLU A 392 -9.18 -12.35 -0.53
N THR A 393 -8.81 -11.94 0.67
CA THR A 393 -7.52 -12.33 1.29
C THR A 393 -7.40 -13.84 1.42
N ALA A 394 -8.48 -14.53 1.86
CA ALA A 394 -8.51 -15.99 1.93
C ALA A 394 -8.35 -16.64 0.54
N ARG A 395 -9.00 -16.10 -0.50
CA ARG A 395 -8.88 -16.60 -1.88
C ARG A 395 -7.48 -16.43 -2.45
N VAL A 396 -6.87 -15.26 -2.27
CA VAL A 396 -5.51 -14.99 -2.75
C VAL A 396 -4.50 -15.84 -1.98
N GLY A 397 -4.63 -15.94 -0.66
CA GLY A 397 -3.79 -16.81 0.16
C GLY A 397 -3.88 -18.28 -0.28
N ALA A 398 -5.09 -18.81 -0.41
CA ALA A 398 -5.29 -20.19 -0.88
C ALA A 398 -4.74 -20.43 -2.28
N PHE A 399 -4.84 -19.44 -3.18
CA PHE A 399 -4.28 -19.53 -4.53
C PHE A 399 -2.75 -19.59 -4.51
N THR A 400 -2.11 -18.65 -3.81
CA THR A 400 -0.64 -18.59 -3.72
C THR A 400 -0.06 -19.81 -3.00
N ASP A 401 -0.67 -20.24 -1.90
CA ASP A 401 -0.26 -21.45 -1.17
C ASP A 401 -0.49 -22.71 -2.02
N GLY A 402 -1.60 -22.76 -2.74
CA GLY A 402 -1.89 -23.84 -3.68
C GLY A 402 -0.81 -23.99 -4.74
N LEU A 403 -0.41 -22.87 -5.37
CA LEU A 403 0.70 -22.87 -6.35
C LEU A 403 1.99 -23.41 -5.73
N ILE A 404 2.36 -22.89 -4.55
CA ILE A 404 3.61 -23.33 -3.88
C ILE A 404 3.56 -24.79 -3.54
N ARG A 405 2.45 -25.32 -3.00
CA ARG A 405 2.31 -26.75 -2.66
C ARG A 405 2.32 -27.64 -3.88
N VAL A 406 1.59 -27.26 -4.94
CA VAL A 406 1.53 -28.04 -6.18
C VAL A 406 2.90 -28.08 -6.86
N PHE A 407 3.56 -26.91 -7.03
CA PHE A 407 4.84 -26.86 -7.73
C PHE A 407 6.04 -27.22 -6.85
N GLY A 408 5.96 -27.12 -5.54
CA GLY A 408 6.98 -27.56 -4.60
C GLY A 408 7.00 -29.08 -4.33
N ASN A 409 5.94 -29.80 -4.71
CA ASN A 409 5.88 -31.24 -4.50
C ASN A 409 6.75 -32.01 -5.52
N ARG A 410 7.75 -32.76 -5.02
CA ARG A 410 8.74 -33.45 -5.84
C ARG A 410 8.31 -34.85 -6.30
N ALA A 411 7.11 -35.35 -5.91
CA ALA A 411 6.62 -36.66 -6.30
C ALA A 411 6.45 -36.76 -7.84
N PRO A 412 6.92 -37.85 -8.49
CA PRO A 412 6.81 -38.02 -9.94
C PRO A 412 5.38 -37.93 -10.48
N ALA A 413 4.42 -38.50 -9.76
CA ALA A 413 3.01 -38.41 -10.10
C ALA A 413 2.50 -36.95 -10.10
N MET A 414 2.93 -36.13 -9.14
CA MET A 414 2.54 -34.72 -9.09
C MET A 414 3.17 -33.92 -10.25
N ARG A 415 4.39 -34.28 -10.67
CA ARG A 415 5.02 -33.69 -11.85
C ARG A 415 4.20 -33.97 -13.11
N LEU A 416 3.70 -35.20 -13.28
CA LEU A 416 2.82 -35.56 -14.40
C LEU A 416 1.52 -34.72 -14.36
N VAL A 417 0.87 -34.63 -13.19
CA VAL A 417 -0.35 -33.83 -13.00
C VAL A 417 -0.12 -32.37 -13.36
N ARG A 418 1.00 -31.77 -12.93
CA ARG A 418 1.34 -30.37 -13.29
C ARG A 418 1.52 -30.17 -14.78
N ASN A 419 2.27 -31.08 -15.44
CA ASN A 419 2.53 -31.01 -16.88
C ASN A 419 1.23 -31.16 -17.68
N LEU A 420 0.37 -32.11 -17.32
CA LEU A 420 -0.94 -32.28 -17.94
C LEU A 420 -1.87 -31.10 -17.64
N GLY A 421 -1.83 -30.55 -16.42
CA GLY A 421 -2.60 -29.37 -16.02
C GLY A 421 -2.21 -28.13 -16.81
N LEU A 422 -0.91 -27.86 -16.98
CA LEU A 422 -0.43 -26.73 -17.79
C LEU A 422 -0.78 -26.93 -19.28
N ALA A 423 -0.57 -28.13 -19.83
CA ALA A 423 -0.95 -28.44 -21.20
C ALA A 423 -2.47 -28.35 -21.41
N GLY A 424 -3.27 -28.88 -20.49
CA GLY A 424 -4.72 -28.78 -20.55
C GLY A 424 -5.22 -27.34 -20.48
N LEU A 425 -4.58 -26.51 -19.64
CA LEU A 425 -4.88 -25.08 -19.56
C LEU A 425 -4.56 -24.37 -20.89
N GLU A 426 -3.48 -24.78 -21.59
CA GLU A 426 -3.11 -24.21 -22.89
C GLU A 426 -4.22 -24.36 -23.93
N PHE A 427 -4.90 -25.50 -23.96
CA PHE A 427 -5.94 -25.82 -24.93
C PHE A 427 -7.37 -25.50 -24.46
N CYS A 428 -7.54 -24.87 -23.27
CA CYS A 428 -8.85 -24.55 -22.71
C CYS A 428 -9.05 -23.04 -22.54
N PRO A 429 -9.48 -22.29 -23.58
CA PRO A 429 -9.65 -20.83 -23.49
C PRO A 429 -10.58 -20.37 -22.36
N PRO A 430 -11.69 -21.08 -22.02
CA PRO A 430 -12.51 -20.68 -20.86
C PRO A 430 -11.76 -20.74 -19.54
N ALA A 431 -10.90 -21.76 -19.33
CA ALA A 431 -10.09 -21.90 -18.14
C ALA A 431 -9.00 -20.81 -18.05
N LYS A 432 -8.34 -20.47 -19.18
CA LYS A 432 -7.41 -19.33 -19.26
C LYS A 432 -8.10 -18.03 -18.86
N ARG A 433 -9.25 -17.72 -19.45
CA ARG A 433 -10.04 -16.52 -19.12
C ARG A 433 -10.46 -16.47 -17.65
N PHE A 434 -10.90 -17.59 -17.11
CA PHE A 434 -11.25 -17.70 -15.70
C PHE A 434 -10.03 -17.40 -14.80
N LEU A 435 -8.89 -18.03 -15.10
CA LEU A 435 -7.64 -17.80 -14.35
C LEU A 435 -7.20 -16.35 -14.41
N LEU A 436 -7.16 -15.75 -15.62
CA LEU A 436 -6.78 -14.35 -15.82
C LEU A 436 -7.70 -13.39 -15.06
N ARG A 437 -9.01 -13.51 -15.21
CA ARG A 437 -9.97 -12.65 -14.49
C ARG A 437 -9.80 -12.75 -12.97
N ARG A 438 -9.50 -13.95 -12.49
CA ARG A 438 -9.29 -14.20 -11.06
C ARG A 438 -7.98 -13.58 -10.54
N THR A 439 -6.89 -13.73 -11.27
CA THR A 439 -5.58 -13.16 -10.89
C THR A 439 -5.52 -11.66 -11.08
N MET A 440 -6.24 -11.10 -12.04
CA MET A 440 -6.35 -9.66 -12.26
C MET A 440 -7.25 -8.95 -11.22
N GLY A 441 -7.98 -9.68 -10.36
CA GLY A 441 -8.81 -9.10 -9.31
C GLY A 441 -10.13 -8.48 -9.80
N ALA A 442 -10.64 -8.92 -10.95
CA ALA A 442 -11.85 -8.34 -11.57
C ALA A 442 -13.09 -8.40 -10.65
N ALA A 443 -13.27 -9.48 -9.88
CA ALA A 443 -14.41 -9.63 -8.97
C ALA A 443 -14.42 -8.59 -7.84
N ALA A 444 -13.24 -8.27 -7.27
CA ALA A 444 -13.12 -7.29 -6.20
C ALA A 444 -13.47 -5.87 -6.66
N MET A 445 -13.12 -5.53 -7.91
CA MET A 445 -13.45 -4.22 -8.47
C MET A 445 -14.96 -4.05 -8.72
N THR A 446 -15.67 -5.13 -9.04
CA THR A 446 -17.13 -5.09 -9.18
C THR A 446 -17.81 -4.83 -7.83
N GLU A 447 -17.34 -5.47 -6.74
CA GLU A 447 -17.85 -5.23 -5.39
C GLU A 447 -17.57 -3.77 -4.94
N LEU A 448 -16.38 -3.25 -5.23
CA LEU A 448 -16.01 -1.87 -4.91
C LEU A 448 -16.78 -0.84 -5.74
N ALA A 449 -17.02 -1.12 -7.02
CA ALA A 449 -17.84 -0.27 -7.89
C ALA A 449 -19.30 -0.24 -7.43
N ALA A 450 -19.83 -1.35 -6.91
CA ALA A 450 -21.18 -1.39 -6.33
C ALA A 450 -21.29 -0.51 -5.07
N LEU A 451 -20.27 -0.49 -4.20
CA LEU A 451 -20.20 0.40 -3.03
C LEU A 451 -20.05 1.88 -3.42
N ALA A 452 -19.31 2.17 -4.49
CA ALA A 452 -19.13 3.52 -5.02
C ALA A 452 -20.32 3.98 -5.86
N GLY A 453 -20.98 3.07 -6.59
CA GLY A 453 -22.10 3.32 -7.50
C GLY A 453 -23.48 3.37 -6.83
N ALA A 454 -23.56 3.17 -5.52
CA ALA A 454 -24.75 3.51 -4.73
C ALA A 454 -24.88 5.04 -4.54
N ARG A 455 -24.47 5.80 -5.57
CA ARG A 455 -24.64 7.26 -5.67
C ARG A 455 -26.02 7.61 -6.25
#